data_3fe98ddca3385feb689b12801445313d
#
_entry.id   3fe98ddca3385feb689b12801445313d
#
_cell.length_a   1.000
_cell.length_b   1.000
_cell.length_c   1.000
_cell.angle_alpha   90.00
_cell.angle_beta   90.00
_cell.angle_gamma   90.00
#
_symmetry.space_group_name_H-M   'P 1'
#
loop_
_entity.id
_entity.type
_entity.pdbx_description
1 polymer ?
#
loop_
_entity_poly.entity_id
_entity_poly.type
_entity_poly.pdbx_seq_one_letter_code
_entity_poly.pdbx_strand_id
1 'polypeptide(L)'
;MTTSRYPPELFSDDNSERAFEVAEKVKFACIQPEDGTLCDAVFAPFVIVQRFGNTLLEGHLVRTNPLYELLMQGSLHCRLVFQAADGYVSPSIYAEKPKTGKVVPTWNYVAAQFFGTLKKVPDQNLLALLEYQVDQFEHSQGSDWRLSDAPSDYIEQLSKVVFGICFEPARVRTHHKLSQNRPTDKTAVIAWTQTLDTPYKTLAYWMSNPDEQ
;
A
#
# COMPACT_ATOMS: atom_id res chain seq x y z
N MET A 1 -17.95 9.09 25.02
CA MET A 1 -17.22 7.83 25.04
C MET A 1 -16.01 8.02 24.14
N THR A 2 -14.80 8.06 24.68
CA THR A 2 -13.56 8.06 23.87
C THR A 2 -13.49 6.67 23.25
N THR A 3 -13.77 6.57 21.95
CA THR A 3 -13.48 5.34 21.19
C THR A 3 -11.99 5.10 21.29
N SER A 4 -11.57 4.03 21.96
CA SER A 4 -10.16 3.65 22.01
C SER A 4 -9.68 3.50 20.58
N ARG A 5 -8.56 4.19 20.28
CA ARG A 5 -7.90 4.11 18.95
C ARG A 5 -7.50 2.65 18.67
N TYR A 6 -7.93 2.12 17.54
CA TYR A 6 -7.51 0.79 17.08
C TYR A 6 -6.79 0.89 15.74
N PRO A 7 -5.67 0.18 15.55
CA PRO A 7 -4.92 -0.56 16.57
C PRO A 7 -4.30 0.38 17.63
N PRO A 8 -3.89 -0.17 18.79
CA PRO A 8 -3.19 0.61 19.82
C PRO A 8 -1.96 1.34 19.28
N GLU A 9 -1.58 2.48 19.87
CA GLU A 9 -0.43 3.31 19.45
C GLU A 9 0.89 2.52 19.38
N LEU A 10 1.06 1.48 20.19
CA LEU A 10 2.20 0.57 20.09
C LEU A 10 2.34 -0.07 18.69
N PHE A 11 1.25 -0.19 17.94
CA PHE A 11 1.19 -0.88 16.64
C PHE A 11 0.76 0.05 15.50
N SER A 12 0.63 1.34 15.74
CA SER A 12 0.23 2.29 14.70
C SER A 12 0.72 3.70 15.01
N ASP A 13 1.04 4.43 13.97
CA ASP A 13 1.34 5.86 14.03
C ASP A 13 0.77 6.61 12.82
N ASP A 14 1.02 7.91 12.76
CA ASP A 14 0.63 8.79 11.66
C ASP A 14 1.90 9.34 10.96
N ASN A 15 3.01 8.57 10.95
CA ASN A 15 4.26 8.96 10.29
C ASN A 15 4.12 8.85 8.77
N SER A 16 4.26 9.99 8.08
CA SER A 16 4.09 10.07 6.63
C SER A 16 5.23 9.40 5.87
N GLU A 17 6.48 9.50 6.32
CA GLU A 17 7.63 8.88 5.65
C GLU A 17 7.44 7.36 5.60
N ARG A 18 7.08 6.77 6.74
CA ARG A 18 6.78 5.34 6.86
C ARG A 18 5.60 4.91 5.98
N ALA A 19 4.54 5.71 5.94
CA ALA A 19 3.39 5.40 5.08
C ALA A 19 3.80 5.38 3.61
N PHE A 20 4.58 6.36 3.15
CA PHE A 20 5.07 6.42 1.77
C PHE A 20 6.09 5.32 1.46
N GLU A 21 6.93 4.91 2.41
CA GLU A 21 7.81 3.75 2.25
C GLU A 21 7.00 2.48 1.97
N VAL A 22 5.93 2.24 2.76
CA VAL A 22 5.02 1.11 2.51
C VAL A 22 4.39 1.20 1.12
N ALA A 23 3.89 2.38 0.72
CA ALA A 23 3.28 2.57 -0.59
C ALA A 23 4.27 2.35 -1.74
N GLU A 24 5.53 2.81 -1.59
CA GLU A 24 6.59 2.61 -2.58
C GLU A 24 6.99 1.14 -2.76
N LYS A 25 7.02 0.38 -1.67
CA LYS A 25 7.35 -1.06 -1.73
C LYS A 25 6.20 -1.90 -2.28
N VAL A 26 4.96 -1.56 -1.95
CA VAL A 26 3.76 -2.33 -2.35
C VAL A 26 3.26 -1.93 -3.72
N LYS A 27 3.19 -0.65 -4.01
CA LYS A 27 2.70 -0.03 -5.26
C LYS A 27 1.24 -0.35 -5.63
N PHE A 28 0.62 -1.36 -5.05
CA PHE A 28 -0.73 -1.81 -5.35
C PHE A 28 -1.66 -1.58 -4.16
N ALA A 29 -2.71 -0.79 -4.35
CA ALA A 29 -3.62 -0.38 -3.29
C ALA A 29 -5.07 -0.78 -3.54
N CYS A 30 -5.78 -1.01 -2.44
CA CYS A 30 -7.23 -1.03 -2.42
C CYS A 30 -7.76 0.41 -2.26
N ILE A 31 -8.61 0.85 -3.17
CA ILE A 31 -9.29 2.14 -3.16
C ILE A 31 -10.67 1.95 -2.52
N GLN A 32 -10.96 2.71 -1.47
CA GLN A 32 -12.23 2.65 -0.74
C GLN A 32 -12.81 4.05 -0.62
N PRO A 33 -13.87 4.42 -1.37
CA PRO A 33 -14.63 5.64 -1.14
C PRO A 33 -15.22 5.66 0.27
N GLU A 34 -15.18 6.82 0.94
CA GLU A 34 -15.62 6.92 2.34
C GLU A 34 -17.14 6.98 2.50
N ASP A 35 -17.85 7.38 1.44
CA ASP A 35 -19.31 7.54 1.43
C ASP A 35 -20.09 6.24 1.16
N GLY A 36 -19.39 5.14 0.94
CA GLY A 36 -20.03 3.86 0.62
C GLY A 36 -20.67 3.77 -0.76
N THR A 37 -20.31 4.67 -1.70
CA THR A 37 -20.86 4.70 -3.07
C THR A 37 -20.52 3.45 -3.89
N LEU A 38 -19.47 2.71 -3.52
CA LEU A 38 -19.10 1.45 -4.15
C LEU A 38 -19.31 0.28 -3.17
N CYS A 39 -19.95 -0.76 -3.68
CA CYS A 39 -20.09 -2.04 -2.94
C CYS A 39 -18.82 -2.89 -3.05
N ASP A 40 -18.11 -2.79 -4.18
CA ASP A 40 -16.93 -3.60 -4.47
C ASP A 40 -15.64 -2.81 -4.23
N ALA A 41 -14.61 -3.50 -3.75
CA ALA A 41 -13.28 -2.93 -3.62
C ALA A 41 -12.65 -2.76 -5.02
N VAL A 42 -12.08 -1.59 -5.26
CA VAL A 42 -11.29 -1.31 -6.47
C VAL A 42 -9.81 -1.39 -6.14
N PHE A 43 -9.03 -2.01 -6.99
CA PHE A 43 -7.58 -2.13 -6.83
C PHE A 43 -6.87 -1.48 -8.00
N ALA A 44 -5.79 -0.75 -7.72
CA ALA A 44 -4.97 -0.11 -8.73
C ALA A 44 -3.50 -0.02 -8.30
N PRO A 45 -2.56 -0.05 -9.26
CA PRO A 45 -1.19 0.32 -9.02
C PRO A 45 -1.05 1.84 -8.92
N PHE A 46 -0.17 2.30 -8.02
CA PHE A 46 0.16 3.70 -7.82
C PHE A 46 1.67 3.93 -7.88
N VAL A 47 2.06 5.08 -8.37
CA VAL A 47 3.40 5.65 -8.25
C VAL A 47 3.36 6.93 -7.42
N ILE A 48 4.42 7.20 -6.68
CA ILE A 48 4.56 8.41 -5.88
C ILE A 48 5.15 9.49 -6.78
N VAL A 49 4.52 10.65 -6.81
CA VAL A 49 4.97 11.80 -7.60
C VAL A 49 5.07 13.05 -6.73
N GLN A 50 6.06 13.90 -7.02
CA GLN A 50 6.21 15.22 -6.40
C GLN A 50 5.70 16.29 -7.37
N ARG A 51 4.63 17.01 -7.00
CA ARG A 51 4.10 18.11 -7.80
C ARG A 51 3.79 19.31 -6.93
N PHE A 52 4.34 20.46 -7.30
CA PHE A 52 4.09 21.73 -6.61
C PHE A 52 4.33 21.68 -5.09
N GLY A 53 5.36 20.93 -4.66
CA GLY A 53 5.70 20.74 -3.25
C GLY A 53 4.82 19.74 -2.49
N ASN A 54 3.87 19.08 -3.15
CA ASN A 54 3.03 18.04 -2.57
C ASN A 54 3.45 16.66 -3.05
N THR A 55 3.37 15.67 -2.16
CA THR A 55 3.52 14.26 -2.50
C THR A 55 2.16 13.68 -2.85
N LEU A 56 2.00 13.19 -4.07
CA LEU A 56 0.76 12.63 -4.61
C LEU A 56 0.98 11.17 -4.97
N LEU A 57 -0.14 10.43 -5.12
CA LEU A 57 -0.13 9.06 -5.64
C LEU A 57 -0.91 9.06 -6.96
N GLU A 58 -0.24 8.72 -8.06
CA GLU A 58 -0.86 8.67 -9.39
C GLU A 58 -0.96 7.24 -9.90
N GLY A 59 -2.08 6.93 -10.56
CA GLY A 59 -2.38 5.61 -11.11
C GLY A 59 -3.28 5.72 -12.33
N HIS A 60 -3.68 4.56 -12.87
CA HIS A 60 -4.70 4.52 -13.93
C HIS A 60 -5.65 3.34 -13.75
N LEU A 61 -6.83 3.46 -14.35
CA LEU A 61 -7.87 2.45 -14.38
C LEU A 61 -8.49 2.38 -15.77
N VAL A 62 -9.19 1.29 -16.08
CA VAL A 62 -10.00 1.19 -17.29
C VAL A 62 -11.28 2.02 -17.16
N ARG A 63 -11.75 2.63 -18.26
CA ARG A 63 -12.97 3.48 -18.26
C ARG A 63 -14.26 2.73 -17.93
N THR A 64 -14.24 1.39 -18.01
CA THR A 64 -15.37 0.56 -17.55
C THR A 64 -15.40 0.38 -16.02
N ASN A 65 -14.39 0.85 -15.30
CA ASN A 65 -14.40 0.85 -13.84
C ASN A 65 -15.44 1.84 -13.31
N PRO A 66 -16.27 1.47 -12.31
CA PRO A 66 -17.31 2.35 -11.78
C PRO A 66 -16.81 3.68 -11.22
N LEU A 67 -15.53 3.77 -10.80
CA LEU A 67 -14.91 5.04 -10.39
C LEU A 67 -14.85 6.07 -11.52
N TYR A 68 -14.88 5.64 -12.80
CA TYR A 68 -14.82 6.58 -13.92
C TYR A 68 -16.02 7.56 -13.89
N GLU A 69 -17.22 7.03 -13.84
CA GLU A 69 -18.45 7.84 -13.82
C GLU A 69 -18.54 8.76 -12.59
N LEU A 70 -18.12 8.25 -11.43
CA LEU A 70 -18.09 9.03 -10.19
C LEU A 70 -17.09 10.19 -10.29
N LEU A 71 -15.89 9.94 -10.82
CA LEU A 71 -14.86 10.96 -10.99
C LEU A 71 -15.12 11.94 -12.12
N MET A 72 -15.99 11.60 -13.08
CA MET A 72 -16.52 12.56 -14.09
C MET A 72 -17.46 13.58 -13.46
N GLN A 73 -18.12 13.26 -12.34
CA GLN A 73 -19.01 14.16 -11.61
C GLN A 73 -18.25 15.05 -10.62
N GLY A 74 -17.03 14.68 -10.24
CA GLY A 74 -16.20 15.44 -9.29
C GLY A 74 -15.12 14.59 -8.62
N SER A 75 -14.55 15.14 -7.57
CA SER A 75 -13.58 14.42 -6.73
C SER A 75 -14.28 13.56 -5.67
N LEU A 76 -13.61 12.48 -5.24
CA LEU A 76 -14.11 11.58 -4.22
C LEU A 76 -13.20 11.60 -2.98
N HIS A 77 -13.78 11.63 -1.79
CA HIS A 77 -13.04 11.32 -0.58
C HIS A 77 -12.87 9.81 -0.48
N CYS A 78 -11.61 9.38 -0.46
CA CYS A 78 -11.26 7.96 -0.47
C CYS A 78 -10.22 7.64 0.58
N ARG A 79 -10.15 6.36 0.90
CA ARG A 79 -9.02 5.76 1.58
C ARG A 79 -8.29 4.83 0.62
N LEU A 80 -6.96 4.96 0.52
CA LEU A 80 -6.11 3.96 -0.10
C LEU A 80 -5.51 3.08 0.98
N VAL A 81 -5.51 1.77 0.77
CA VAL A 81 -4.92 0.79 1.68
C VAL A 81 -3.85 -0.01 0.95
N PHE A 82 -2.61 0.11 1.41
CA PHE A 82 -1.47 -0.68 0.98
C PHE A 82 -1.16 -1.71 2.08
N GLN A 83 -1.15 -2.99 1.75
CA GLN A 83 -0.79 -4.08 2.67
C GLN A 83 0.55 -4.68 2.23
N ALA A 84 1.59 -4.47 3.04
CA ALA A 84 2.96 -4.87 2.69
C ALA A 84 3.27 -6.31 3.06
N ALA A 85 2.86 -6.73 4.25
CA ALA A 85 3.14 -8.07 4.75
C ALA A 85 2.14 -8.47 5.83
N ASP A 86 1.91 -9.75 5.96
CA ASP A 86 1.18 -10.31 7.08
C ASP A 86 1.57 -11.79 7.32
N GLY A 87 1.31 -12.29 8.52
CA GLY A 87 1.56 -13.68 8.85
C GLY A 87 1.14 -14.08 10.25
N TYR A 88 0.71 -15.33 10.36
CA TYR A 88 0.41 -15.98 11.63
C TYR A 88 1.70 -16.27 12.39
N VAL A 89 1.72 -15.97 13.68
CA VAL A 89 2.85 -16.26 14.58
C VAL A 89 2.42 -17.31 15.60
N SER A 90 3.01 -18.50 15.48
CA SER A 90 2.73 -19.61 16.37
C SER A 90 3.29 -19.35 17.79
N PRO A 91 2.52 -19.65 18.84
CA PRO A 91 3.05 -19.57 20.21
C PRO A 91 4.12 -20.61 20.52
N SER A 92 4.33 -21.59 19.63
CA SER A 92 5.37 -22.62 19.82
C SER A 92 6.79 -22.08 19.86
N ILE A 93 7.03 -20.88 19.30
CA ILE A 93 8.33 -20.22 19.25
C ILE A 93 8.60 -19.33 20.46
N TYR A 94 7.62 -19.08 21.31
CA TYR A 94 7.79 -18.21 22.48
C TYR A 94 8.51 -18.91 23.63
N ALA A 95 9.52 -18.24 24.17
CA ALA A 95 10.32 -18.75 25.31
C ALA A 95 9.50 -19.01 26.58
N GLU A 96 8.35 -18.36 26.70
CA GLU A 96 7.43 -18.53 27.83
C GLU A 96 6.60 -19.83 27.77
N LYS A 97 6.40 -20.41 26.56
CA LYS A 97 5.58 -21.61 26.38
C LYS A 97 6.00 -22.79 27.25
N PRO A 98 7.28 -23.22 27.28
CA PRO A 98 7.72 -24.35 28.13
C PRO A 98 7.70 -24.05 29.64
N LYS A 99 7.67 -22.76 30.02
CA LYS A 99 7.73 -22.33 31.42
C LYS A 99 6.36 -22.30 32.08
N THR A 100 5.39 -21.69 31.41
CA THR A 100 4.07 -21.42 32.01
C THR A 100 2.91 -21.88 31.15
N GLY A 101 3.11 -22.11 29.85
CA GLY A 101 2.05 -22.38 28.89
C GLY A 101 1.12 -21.20 28.62
N LYS A 102 1.35 -20.02 29.25
CA LYS A 102 0.48 -18.84 29.14
C LYS A 102 0.81 -18.01 27.89
N VAL A 103 0.68 -18.63 26.72
CA VAL A 103 0.94 -18.02 25.42
C VAL A 103 -0.23 -18.30 24.48
N VAL A 104 -0.48 -17.33 23.59
CA VAL A 104 -1.49 -17.44 22.54
C VAL A 104 -0.89 -17.03 21.21
N PRO A 105 -1.44 -17.52 20.08
CA PRO A 105 -1.02 -17.08 18.77
C PRO A 105 -1.34 -15.61 18.51
N THR A 106 -0.67 -15.03 17.52
CA THR A 106 -1.00 -13.69 17.03
C THR A 106 -0.88 -13.63 15.51
N TRP A 107 -1.32 -12.52 14.93
CA TRP A 107 -1.08 -12.17 13.55
C TRP A 107 -0.23 -10.91 13.51
N ASN A 108 0.93 -10.96 12.86
CA ASN A 108 1.74 -9.79 12.56
C ASN A 108 1.40 -9.27 11.16
N TYR A 109 1.45 -7.95 10.98
CA TYR A 109 1.17 -7.33 9.69
C TYR A 109 1.73 -5.91 9.61
N VAL A 110 1.97 -5.47 8.35
CA VAL A 110 2.32 -4.09 8.01
C VAL A 110 1.36 -3.60 6.94
N ALA A 111 0.77 -2.42 7.18
CA ALA A 111 -0.09 -1.76 6.22
C ALA A 111 -0.01 -0.24 6.37
N ALA A 112 -0.24 0.49 5.27
CA ALA A 112 -0.42 1.93 5.28
C ALA A 112 -1.79 2.31 4.75
N GLN A 113 -2.40 3.30 5.37
CA GLN A 113 -3.66 3.89 4.95
C GLN A 113 -3.44 5.37 4.68
N PHE A 114 -3.89 5.80 3.52
CA PHE A 114 -3.90 7.21 3.12
C PHE A 114 -5.35 7.66 3.01
N PHE A 115 -5.69 8.73 3.67
CA PHE A 115 -7.01 9.36 3.63
C PHE A 115 -6.88 10.67 2.87
N GLY A 116 -7.71 10.89 1.88
CA GLY A 116 -7.58 12.07 1.05
C GLY A 116 -8.59 12.12 -0.09
N THR A 117 -8.22 12.82 -1.14
CA THR A 117 -9.10 13.12 -2.27
C THR A 117 -8.58 12.47 -3.54
N LEU A 118 -9.41 11.64 -4.16
CA LEU A 118 -9.17 11.04 -5.47
C LEU A 118 -9.78 11.92 -6.56
N LYS A 119 -9.01 12.20 -7.62
CA LYS A 119 -9.43 13.02 -8.78
C LYS A 119 -9.09 12.30 -10.07
N LYS A 120 -9.87 12.55 -11.12
CA LYS A 120 -9.49 12.18 -12.48
C LYS A 120 -8.34 13.08 -12.95
N VAL A 121 -7.31 12.50 -13.53
CA VAL A 121 -6.27 13.24 -14.24
C VAL A 121 -6.83 13.75 -15.58
N PRO A 122 -6.55 15.01 -15.97
CA PRO A 122 -6.93 15.51 -17.30
C PRO A 122 -6.41 14.62 -18.44
N ASP A 123 -7.24 14.34 -19.43
CA ASP A 123 -6.90 13.38 -20.49
C ASP A 123 -5.61 13.75 -21.26
N GLN A 124 -5.31 15.04 -21.38
CA GLN A 124 -4.06 15.54 -21.96
C GLN A 124 -2.79 15.16 -21.19
N ASN A 125 -2.91 14.81 -19.91
CA ASN A 125 -1.78 14.40 -19.07
C ASN A 125 -1.69 12.88 -18.91
N LEU A 126 -2.64 12.14 -19.48
CA LEU A 126 -2.71 10.68 -19.32
C LEU A 126 -1.47 9.97 -19.86
N LEU A 127 -0.99 10.33 -21.05
CA LEU A 127 0.16 9.68 -21.66
C LEU A 127 1.42 9.85 -20.80
N ALA A 128 1.68 11.07 -20.34
CA ALA A 128 2.83 11.35 -19.48
C ALA A 128 2.76 10.59 -18.14
N LEU A 129 1.55 10.41 -17.58
CA LEU A 129 1.34 9.57 -16.40
C LEU A 129 1.67 8.11 -16.70
N LEU A 130 1.19 7.57 -17.82
CA LEU A 130 1.43 6.17 -18.20
C LEU A 130 2.93 5.92 -18.46
N GLU A 131 3.61 6.83 -19.15
CA GLU A 131 5.06 6.78 -19.37
C GLU A 131 5.80 6.72 -18.03
N TYR A 132 5.50 7.63 -17.11
CA TYR A 132 6.12 7.66 -15.80
C TYR A 132 5.86 6.38 -14.98
N GLN A 133 4.62 5.86 -14.99
CA GLN A 133 4.30 4.60 -14.31
C GLN A 133 5.09 3.42 -14.87
N VAL A 134 5.14 3.30 -16.19
CA VAL A 134 5.90 2.25 -16.87
C VAL A 134 7.37 2.33 -16.49
N ASP A 135 7.99 3.51 -16.58
CA ASP A 135 9.40 3.70 -16.23
C ASP A 135 9.68 3.28 -14.77
N GLN A 136 8.80 3.64 -13.83
CA GLN A 136 8.95 3.27 -12.42
C GLN A 136 8.82 1.76 -12.19
N PHE A 137 7.86 1.11 -12.86
CA PHE A 137 7.62 -0.32 -12.66
C PHE A 137 8.68 -1.16 -13.37
N GLU A 138 9.06 -0.83 -14.60
CA GLU A 138 10.11 -1.53 -15.36
C GLU A 138 11.47 -1.40 -14.66
N HIS A 139 11.82 -0.20 -14.21
CA HIS A 139 13.04 0.01 -13.44
C HIS A 139 13.08 -0.86 -12.17
N SER A 140 11.96 -0.99 -11.47
CA SER A 140 11.86 -1.83 -10.28
C SER A 140 12.05 -3.33 -10.54
N GLN A 141 11.86 -3.76 -11.80
CA GLN A 141 12.07 -5.13 -12.28
C GLN A 141 13.44 -5.33 -12.95
N GLY A 142 14.27 -4.27 -13.04
CA GLY A 142 15.55 -4.29 -13.74
C GLY A 142 15.40 -4.37 -15.27
N SER A 143 14.28 -3.90 -15.82
CA SER A 143 13.99 -3.82 -17.25
C SER A 143 14.21 -2.42 -17.77
N ASP A 144 14.67 -2.32 -19.05
CA ASP A 144 14.85 -1.06 -19.76
C ASP A 144 13.67 -0.77 -20.73
N TRP A 145 12.61 -1.59 -20.70
CA TRP A 145 11.44 -1.41 -21.56
C TRP A 145 10.74 -0.08 -21.28
N ARG A 146 10.30 0.59 -22.33
CA ARG A 146 9.60 1.89 -22.26
C ARG A 146 8.29 1.84 -23.02
N LEU A 147 7.35 2.70 -22.67
CA LEU A 147 6.08 2.81 -23.38
C LEU A 147 6.30 3.14 -24.88
N SER A 148 7.35 3.88 -25.20
CA SER A 148 7.74 4.20 -26.58
C SER A 148 8.24 3.02 -27.42
N ASP A 149 8.54 1.86 -26.81
CA ASP A 149 8.93 0.64 -27.54
C ASP A 149 7.72 -0.05 -28.18
N ALA A 150 6.52 0.26 -27.72
CA ALA A 150 5.30 -0.21 -28.36
C ALA A 150 4.89 0.68 -29.55
N PRO A 151 4.19 0.13 -30.57
CA PRO A 151 3.71 0.92 -31.72
C PRO A 151 2.80 2.07 -31.25
N SER A 152 3.02 3.25 -31.81
CA SER A 152 2.33 4.48 -31.41
C SER A 152 0.81 4.43 -31.60
N ASP A 153 0.34 3.82 -32.69
CA ASP A 153 -1.08 3.61 -32.97
C ASP A 153 -1.75 2.66 -31.95
N TYR A 154 -1.01 1.65 -31.50
CA TYR A 154 -1.47 0.76 -30.44
C TYR A 154 -1.60 1.48 -29.10
N ILE A 155 -0.60 2.29 -28.71
CA ILE A 155 -0.67 3.11 -27.48
C ILE A 155 -1.83 4.11 -27.56
N GLU A 156 -2.03 4.76 -28.70
CA GLU A 156 -3.16 5.68 -28.89
C GLU A 156 -4.52 4.97 -28.70
N GLN A 157 -4.67 3.75 -29.22
CA GLN A 157 -5.90 2.98 -29.03
C GLN A 157 -6.12 2.57 -27.57
N LEU A 158 -5.08 2.09 -26.89
CA LEU A 158 -5.17 1.70 -25.49
C LEU A 158 -5.43 2.89 -24.57
N SER A 159 -4.85 4.06 -24.84
CA SER A 159 -5.09 5.27 -24.06
C SER A 159 -6.56 5.71 -24.07
N LYS A 160 -7.35 5.35 -25.10
CA LYS A 160 -8.78 5.66 -25.17
C LYS A 160 -9.64 4.83 -24.21
N VAL A 161 -9.14 3.67 -23.74
CA VAL A 161 -9.91 2.77 -22.87
C VAL A 161 -9.49 2.87 -21.39
N VAL A 162 -8.49 3.70 -21.08
CA VAL A 162 -8.06 3.95 -19.69
C VAL A 162 -8.23 5.42 -19.31
N PHE A 163 -8.16 5.71 -18.02
CA PHE A 163 -8.11 7.06 -17.49
C PHE A 163 -7.15 7.14 -16.31
N GLY A 164 -6.52 8.29 -16.14
CA GLY A 164 -5.62 8.56 -15.04
C GLY A 164 -6.37 8.98 -13.77
N ILE A 165 -5.83 8.57 -12.64
CA ILE A 165 -6.29 8.97 -11.30
C ILE A 165 -5.13 9.57 -10.52
N CYS A 166 -5.43 10.59 -9.73
CA CYS A 166 -4.50 11.26 -8.83
C CYS A 166 -5.11 11.33 -7.44
N PHE A 167 -4.40 10.84 -6.45
CA PHE A 167 -4.81 10.90 -5.05
C PHE A 167 -3.95 11.91 -4.30
N GLU A 168 -4.62 12.85 -3.63
CA GLU A 168 -4.02 13.87 -2.76
C GLU A 168 -4.18 13.44 -1.31
N PRO A 169 -3.13 12.97 -0.63
CA PRO A 169 -3.21 12.57 0.78
C PRO A 169 -3.39 13.79 1.68
N ALA A 170 -4.38 13.74 2.57
CA ALA A 170 -4.59 14.72 3.64
C ALA A 170 -4.11 14.20 4.99
N ARG A 171 -4.14 12.89 5.19
CA ARG A 171 -3.72 12.21 6.41
C ARG A 171 -3.28 10.79 6.08
N VAL A 172 -2.32 10.28 6.85
CA VAL A 172 -1.85 8.89 6.75
C VAL A 172 -2.02 8.18 8.08
N ARG A 173 -1.98 6.85 8.03
CA ARG A 173 -1.84 5.99 9.20
C ARG A 173 -1.11 4.72 8.81
N THR A 174 -0.05 4.39 9.55
CA THR A 174 0.64 3.12 9.44
C THR A 174 0.18 2.15 10.51
N HIS A 175 0.14 0.89 10.15
CA HIS A 175 -0.07 -0.23 11.06
C HIS A 175 1.14 -1.15 10.95
N HIS A 176 1.82 -1.39 12.06
CA HIS A 176 3.05 -2.18 12.10
C HIS A 176 3.08 -3.08 13.34
N LYS A 177 2.20 -4.06 13.35
CA LYS A 177 2.18 -5.07 14.42
C LYS A 177 3.23 -6.14 14.12
N LEU A 178 4.38 -6.03 14.79
CA LEU A 178 5.60 -6.79 14.53
C LEU A 178 6.17 -7.41 15.80
N SER A 179 5.32 -7.86 16.72
CA SER A 179 5.70 -8.45 18.02
C SER A 179 6.43 -7.50 18.96
N GLN A 180 6.23 -6.18 18.85
CA GLN A 180 6.85 -5.16 19.73
C GLN A 180 6.49 -5.36 21.21
N ASN A 181 5.30 -5.90 21.49
CA ASN A 181 4.86 -6.24 22.83
C ASN A 181 5.52 -7.49 23.41
N ARG A 182 6.44 -8.13 22.67
CA ARG A 182 7.19 -9.32 23.07
C ARG A 182 8.68 -9.18 22.75
N PRO A 183 9.38 -8.22 23.38
CA PRO A 183 10.77 -7.91 23.01
C PRO A 183 11.72 -9.10 23.19
N THR A 184 11.48 -9.97 24.18
CA THR A 184 12.29 -11.17 24.43
C THR A 184 12.12 -12.26 23.37
N ASP A 185 10.98 -12.29 22.67
CA ASP A 185 10.68 -13.29 21.66
C ASP A 185 10.92 -12.79 20.23
N LYS A 186 11.14 -11.46 20.05
CA LYS A 186 11.21 -10.84 18.72
C LYS A 186 12.25 -11.50 17.82
N THR A 187 13.47 -11.74 18.33
CA THR A 187 14.54 -12.38 17.57
C THR A 187 14.17 -13.81 17.14
N ALA A 188 13.54 -14.58 18.02
CA ALA A 188 13.09 -15.94 17.69
C ALA A 188 11.96 -15.92 16.62
N VAL A 189 11.04 -14.94 16.70
CA VAL A 189 10.00 -14.75 15.70
C VAL A 189 10.61 -14.43 14.33
N ILE A 190 11.57 -13.50 14.25
CA ILE A 190 12.27 -13.14 13.02
C ILE A 190 12.96 -14.38 12.42
N ALA A 191 13.78 -15.08 13.21
CA ALA A 191 14.49 -16.26 12.74
C ALA A 191 13.53 -17.34 12.22
N TRP A 192 12.42 -17.56 12.90
CA TRP A 192 11.40 -18.52 12.48
C TRP A 192 10.71 -18.09 11.17
N THR A 193 10.30 -16.83 11.05
CA THR A 193 9.64 -16.33 9.82
C THR A 193 10.56 -16.39 8.61
N GLN A 194 11.87 -16.24 8.78
CA GLN A 194 12.86 -16.40 7.72
C GLN A 194 12.98 -17.84 7.19
N THR A 195 12.59 -18.83 7.98
CA THR A 195 12.59 -20.25 7.56
C THR A 195 11.35 -20.63 6.74
N LEU A 196 10.34 -19.78 6.73
CA LEU A 196 9.09 -20.00 6.01
C LEU A 196 9.17 -19.42 4.59
N ASP A 197 8.20 -19.82 3.75
CA ASP A 197 8.10 -19.29 2.40
C ASP A 197 7.61 -17.82 2.38
N THR A 198 7.76 -17.18 1.23
CA THR A 198 7.06 -15.92 0.95
C THR A 198 5.54 -16.14 1.16
N PRO A 199 4.82 -15.32 1.90
CA PRO A 199 5.08 -13.93 2.31
C PRO A 199 5.80 -13.75 3.66
N TYR A 200 6.11 -14.82 4.40
CA TYR A 200 6.75 -14.70 5.72
C TYR A 200 8.14 -14.05 5.66
N LYS A 201 8.88 -14.25 4.56
CA LYS A 201 10.18 -13.57 4.34
C LYS A 201 10.01 -12.06 4.25
N THR A 202 8.93 -11.58 3.63
CA THR A 202 8.59 -10.16 3.58
C THR A 202 8.27 -9.64 4.98
N LEU A 203 7.52 -10.41 5.78
CA LEU A 203 7.25 -10.05 7.18
C LEU A 203 8.54 -10.00 8.00
N ALA A 204 9.46 -10.97 7.83
CA ALA A 204 10.76 -10.99 8.49
C ALA A 204 11.59 -9.74 8.15
N TYR A 205 11.58 -9.30 6.88
CA TYR A 205 12.23 -8.05 6.47
C TYR A 205 11.72 -6.86 7.31
N TRP A 206 10.42 -6.65 7.37
CA TRP A 206 9.81 -5.56 8.13
C TRP A 206 10.09 -5.64 9.65
N MET A 207 10.19 -6.87 10.19
CA MET A 207 10.53 -7.07 11.61
C MET A 207 11.99 -6.75 11.94
N SER A 208 12.90 -6.96 10.97
CA SER A 208 14.34 -6.78 11.13
C SER A 208 14.80 -5.33 10.94
N ASN A 209 14.04 -4.51 10.24
CA ASN A 209 14.37 -3.13 9.90
C ASN A 209 13.39 -2.13 10.57
N PRO A 210 13.37 -2.04 11.92
CA PRO A 210 12.42 -1.18 12.62
C PRO A 210 12.71 0.31 12.46
N ASP A 211 13.96 0.68 12.14
CA ASP A 211 14.40 2.07 11.99
C ASP A 211 14.16 2.62 10.57
N GLU A 212 13.91 1.74 9.59
CA GLU A 212 13.37 2.10 8.28
C GLU A 212 11.83 2.25 8.31
N GLN A 213 11.27 2.23 9.52
CA GLN A 213 9.83 2.29 9.76
C GLN A 213 9.41 3.66 10.31
#